data_d38661508af317738224165297057316
#
_entry.id   d38661508af317738224165297057316
#
_cell.length_a   1.000
_cell.length_b   1.000
_cell.length_c   1.000
_cell.angle_alpha   90.00
_cell.angle_beta   90.00
_cell.angle_gamma   90.00
#
_symmetry.space_group_name_H-M   'P 1'
#
loop_
_entity.id
_entity.type
_entity.pdbx_description
1 polymer ?
#
loop_
_entity_poly.entity_id
_entity_poly.type
_entity_poly.pdbx_seq_one_letter_code
_entity_poly.pdbx_strand_id
1 'polypeptide(L)'
;MKDDTEEPRADAATAVSQYDVTEQVGYLLRRAYHRHLAIFQANCRDPQLTAVQFTTLCALRSHGRQSQAELVKATGVDQATIRGIVDRLKARDLVAISKDPADGRKVIIGITDAGLTLLETMVPRAVQATADTLDPLNPAERVALLYTLRKLADLDGK
;
A
#
# COMPACT_ATOMS: atom_id res chain seq x y z
N MET A 1 -39.35 -42.88 -3.70
CA MET A 1 -38.29 -42.04 -4.26
C MET A 1 -38.74 -40.58 -4.07
N LYS A 2 -38.35 -39.95 -2.95
CA LYS A 2 -38.72 -38.58 -2.60
C LYS A 2 -37.63 -37.64 -3.08
N ASP A 3 -38.07 -36.62 -3.74
CA ASP A 3 -37.32 -35.57 -4.36
C ASP A 3 -36.81 -34.63 -3.25
N ASP A 4 -35.47 -34.63 -2.98
CA ASP A 4 -34.78 -33.81 -1.99
C ASP A 4 -33.92 -32.77 -2.72
N THR A 5 -34.55 -31.77 -3.36
CA THR A 5 -33.71 -30.75 -4.07
C THR A 5 -34.35 -29.36 -4.14
N GLU A 6 -34.93 -28.80 -3.07
CA GLU A 6 -35.44 -27.41 -3.16
C GLU A 6 -35.15 -26.44 -2.00
N GLU A 7 -34.40 -26.84 -0.97
CA GLU A 7 -34.09 -25.92 0.16
C GLU A 7 -32.91 -24.97 0.02
N PRO A 8 -31.85 -25.15 -0.84
CA PRO A 8 -30.71 -24.22 -0.88
C PRO A 8 -30.98 -22.87 -1.57
N ARG A 9 -32.02 -22.78 -2.42
CA ARG A 9 -32.28 -21.57 -3.23
C ARG A 9 -32.99 -20.44 -2.47
N ALA A 10 -33.88 -20.74 -1.56
CA ALA A 10 -34.60 -19.73 -0.77
C ALA A 10 -33.69 -19.06 0.25
N ASP A 11 -32.77 -19.83 0.85
CA ASP A 11 -31.79 -19.33 1.83
C ASP A 11 -30.75 -18.41 1.16
N ALA A 12 -30.24 -18.78 -0.01
CA ALA A 12 -29.34 -17.98 -0.81
C ALA A 12 -29.97 -16.66 -1.28
N ALA A 13 -31.22 -16.65 -1.71
CA ALA A 13 -31.92 -15.44 -2.14
C ALA A 13 -32.15 -14.48 -0.97
N THR A 14 -32.44 -14.98 0.23
CA THR A 14 -32.59 -14.21 1.45
C THR A 14 -31.24 -13.60 1.87
N ALA A 15 -30.14 -14.36 1.83
CA ALA A 15 -28.81 -13.89 2.12
C ALA A 15 -28.38 -12.76 1.16
N VAL A 16 -28.67 -12.89 -0.14
CA VAL A 16 -28.37 -11.84 -1.14
C VAL A 16 -29.16 -10.57 -0.86
N SER A 17 -30.45 -10.67 -0.46
CA SER A 17 -31.27 -9.49 -0.16
C SER A 17 -30.86 -8.75 1.11
N GLN A 18 -30.17 -9.43 2.04
CA GLN A 18 -29.70 -8.86 3.30
C GLN A 18 -28.24 -8.41 3.24
N TYR A 19 -27.51 -8.70 2.16
CA TYR A 19 -26.11 -8.35 2.01
C TYR A 19 -25.93 -6.86 1.68
N ASP A 20 -25.48 -6.11 2.68
CA ASP A 20 -25.07 -4.69 2.49
C ASP A 20 -23.57 -4.61 2.25
N VAL A 21 -23.18 -4.31 1.01
CA VAL A 21 -21.78 -4.15 0.62
C VAL A 21 -21.11 -2.98 1.36
N THR A 22 -21.87 -1.96 1.75
CA THR A 22 -21.31 -0.75 2.42
C THR A 22 -20.86 -1.04 3.85
N GLU A 23 -21.38 -2.12 4.47
CA GLU A 23 -20.96 -2.58 5.80
C GLU A 23 -19.80 -3.59 5.74
N GLN A 24 -19.35 -3.98 4.53
CA GLN A 24 -18.30 -4.98 4.40
C GLN A 24 -16.90 -4.38 4.59
N VAL A 25 -16.05 -5.09 5.32
CA VAL A 25 -14.68 -4.65 5.65
C VAL A 25 -13.86 -4.29 4.41
N GLY A 26 -13.96 -5.06 3.34
CA GLY A 26 -13.24 -4.78 2.09
C GLY A 26 -13.69 -3.48 1.42
N TYR A 27 -14.98 -3.17 1.46
CA TYR A 27 -15.51 -1.91 0.97
C TYR A 27 -15.01 -0.73 1.83
N LEU A 28 -15.11 -0.84 3.16
CA LEU A 28 -14.70 0.19 4.10
C LEU A 28 -13.19 0.47 4.01
N LEU A 29 -12.35 -0.56 3.96
CA LEU A 29 -10.90 -0.42 3.78
C LEU A 29 -10.57 0.28 2.47
N ARG A 30 -11.22 -0.09 1.37
CA ARG A 30 -11.02 0.57 0.07
C ARG A 30 -11.43 2.05 0.12
N ARG A 31 -12.57 2.37 0.72
CA ARG A 31 -13.04 3.76 0.87
C ARG A 31 -12.07 4.59 1.71
N ALA A 32 -11.62 4.06 2.84
CA ALA A 32 -10.64 4.70 3.71
C ALA A 32 -9.30 4.93 2.97
N TYR A 33 -8.83 3.93 2.24
CA TYR A 33 -7.60 4.03 1.46
C TYR A 33 -7.70 5.06 0.34
N HIS A 34 -8.81 5.10 -0.40
CA HIS A 34 -9.03 6.14 -1.42
C HIS A 34 -9.01 7.56 -0.82
N ARG A 35 -9.64 7.76 0.34
CA ARG A 35 -9.59 9.03 1.06
C ARG A 35 -8.14 9.38 1.45
N HIS A 36 -7.39 8.41 1.98
CA HIS A 36 -5.97 8.61 2.32
C HIS A 36 -5.14 9.02 1.09
N LEU A 37 -5.33 8.38 -0.06
CA LEU A 37 -4.62 8.73 -1.30
C LEU A 37 -4.88 10.17 -1.73
N ALA A 38 -6.11 10.65 -1.64
CA ALA A 38 -6.46 12.03 -1.97
C ALA A 38 -5.78 13.02 -1.01
N ILE A 39 -5.79 12.73 0.29
CA ILE A 39 -5.12 13.54 1.32
C ILE A 39 -3.61 13.55 1.11
N PHE A 40 -3.01 12.39 0.84
CA PHE A 40 -1.58 12.27 0.55
C PHE A 40 -1.21 13.14 -0.66
N GLN A 41 -1.95 13.02 -1.76
CA GLN A 41 -1.67 13.79 -2.98
C GLN A 41 -1.80 15.31 -2.74
N ALA A 42 -2.78 15.74 -1.96
CA ALA A 42 -2.96 17.15 -1.61
C ALA A 42 -1.79 17.70 -0.77
N ASN A 43 -1.28 16.90 0.18
CA ASN A 43 -0.14 17.29 1.03
C ASN A 43 1.19 17.26 0.27
N CYS A 44 1.41 16.26 -0.58
CA CYS A 44 2.69 16.03 -1.24
C CYS A 44 3.04 17.11 -2.27
N ARG A 45 2.06 17.72 -2.92
CA ARG A 45 2.26 18.77 -3.94
C ARG A 45 3.17 18.38 -5.11
N ASP A 46 3.47 17.10 -5.27
CA ASP A 46 4.17 16.53 -6.41
C ASP A 46 3.19 15.61 -7.16
N PRO A 47 2.62 16.05 -8.31
CA PRO A 47 1.62 15.28 -9.03
C PRO A 47 2.19 13.99 -9.65
N GLN A 48 3.51 13.88 -9.73
CA GLN A 48 4.21 12.72 -10.29
C GLN A 48 4.62 11.71 -9.22
N LEU A 49 4.48 12.04 -7.93
CA LEU A 49 4.81 11.14 -6.83
C LEU A 49 3.55 10.56 -6.21
N THR A 50 3.26 9.30 -6.50
CA THR A 50 2.16 8.57 -5.87
C THR A 50 2.57 8.05 -4.49
N ALA A 51 1.58 7.76 -3.63
CA ALA A 51 1.82 7.18 -2.31
C ALA A 51 2.63 5.88 -2.38
N VAL A 52 2.40 5.04 -3.39
CA VAL A 52 3.14 3.78 -3.55
C VAL A 52 4.57 4.01 -4.01
N GLN A 53 4.82 4.99 -4.87
CA GLN A 53 6.19 5.39 -5.25
C GLN A 53 6.95 5.92 -4.03
N PHE A 54 6.31 6.76 -3.21
CA PHE A 54 6.87 7.24 -1.96
C PHE A 54 7.21 6.08 -1.01
N THR A 55 6.29 5.12 -0.82
CA THR A 55 6.52 3.92 0.01
C THR A 55 7.69 3.09 -0.51
N THR A 56 7.83 2.96 -1.84
CA THR A 56 8.95 2.25 -2.47
C THR A 56 10.29 2.93 -2.17
N LEU A 57 10.36 4.25 -2.27
CA LEU A 57 11.57 5.01 -1.90
C LEU A 57 11.89 4.87 -0.41
N CYS A 58 10.88 4.89 0.47
CA CYS A 58 11.05 4.66 1.90
C CYS A 58 11.61 3.26 2.20
N ALA A 59 11.11 2.22 1.51
CA ALA A 59 11.61 0.86 1.64
C ALA A 59 13.09 0.76 1.23
N LEU A 60 13.48 1.35 0.10
CA LEU A 60 14.86 1.39 -0.36
C LEU A 60 15.78 2.16 0.60
N ARG A 61 15.29 3.25 1.20
CA ARG A 61 16.06 3.99 2.22
C ARG A 61 16.28 3.15 3.48
N SER A 62 15.25 2.42 3.93
CA SER A 62 15.28 1.69 5.19
C SER A 62 16.03 0.37 5.11
N HIS A 63 15.94 -0.34 4.00
CA HIS A 63 16.50 -1.68 3.82
C HIS A 63 17.71 -1.71 2.86
N GLY A 64 18.08 -0.56 2.29
CA GLY A 64 19.13 -0.48 1.29
C GLY A 64 18.70 -1.00 -0.09
N ARG A 65 19.66 -1.49 -0.85
CA ARG A 65 19.44 -2.02 -2.20
C ARG A 65 18.61 -3.30 -2.16
N GLN A 66 17.59 -3.39 -3.01
CA GLN A 66 16.64 -4.50 -3.02
C GLN A 66 16.36 -4.99 -4.44
N SER A 67 16.05 -6.28 -4.57
CA SER A 67 15.44 -6.86 -5.76
C SER A 67 13.95 -6.45 -5.87
N GLN A 68 13.36 -6.67 -7.04
CA GLN A 68 11.91 -6.44 -7.21
C GLN A 68 11.08 -7.32 -6.28
N ALA A 69 11.47 -8.57 -6.03
CA ALA A 69 10.76 -9.48 -5.13
C ALA A 69 10.76 -8.98 -3.67
N GLU A 70 11.89 -8.43 -3.21
CA GLU A 70 12.00 -7.83 -1.88
C GLU A 70 11.13 -6.56 -1.78
N LEU A 71 11.07 -5.73 -2.83
CA LEU A 71 10.19 -4.56 -2.88
C LEU A 71 8.71 -4.94 -2.86
N VAL A 72 8.29 -6.00 -3.58
CA VAL A 72 6.94 -6.56 -3.50
C VAL A 72 6.59 -6.89 -2.06
N LYS A 73 7.48 -7.60 -1.36
CA LYS A 73 7.29 -7.97 0.04
C LYS A 73 7.27 -6.77 0.97
N ALA A 74 8.15 -5.79 0.77
CA ALA A 74 8.27 -4.61 1.62
C ALA A 74 7.10 -3.62 1.44
N THR A 75 6.53 -3.54 0.23
CA THR A 75 5.48 -2.56 -0.11
C THR A 75 4.07 -3.14 -0.13
N GLY A 76 3.93 -4.46 -0.16
CA GLY A 76 2.64 -5.14 -0.34
C GLY A 76 2.02 -4.97 -1.73
N VAL A 77 2.80 -4.54 -2.72
CA VAL A 77 2.36 -4.28 -4.09
C VAL A 77 2.72 -5.48 -4.97
N ASP A 78 1.88 -5.83 -5.93
CA ASP A 78 2.14 -6.94 -6.85
C ASP A 78 3.34 -6.69 -7.79
N GLN A 79 3.87 -7.78 -8.34
CA GLN A 79 5.08 -7.80 -9.18
C GLN A 79 4.97 -6.91 -10.43
N ALA A 80 3.83 -6.90 -11.09
CA ALA A 80 3.64 -6.11 -12.32
C ALA A 80 3.60 -4.61 -12.00
N THR A 81 2.92 -4.25 -10.94
CA THR A 81 2.82 -2.86 -10.45
C THR A 81 4.18 -2.35 -9.97
N ILE A 82 4.96 -3.12 -9.20
CA ILE A 82 6.29 -2.73 -8.73
C ILE A 82 7.24 -2.44 -9.91
N ARG A 83 7.20 -3.24 -10.97
CA ARG A 83 8.03 -3.00 -12.16
C ARG A 83 7.73 -1.61 -12.76
N GLY A 84 6.46 -1.29 -12.98
CA GLY A 84 6.07 0.00 -13.51
C GLY A 84 6.40 1.18 -12.57
N ILE A 85 6.39 0.97 -11.25
CA ILE A 85 6.83 1.95 -10.26
C ILE A 85 8.33 2.21 -10.40
N VAL A 86 9.15 1.17 -10.42
CA VAL A 86 10.61 1.26 -10.56
C VAL A 86 10.99 1.96 -11.87
N ASP A 87 10.34 1.64 -12.98
CA ASP A 87 10.59 2.29 -14.27
C ASP A 87 10.30 3.81 -14.21
N ARG A 88 9.20 4.23 -13.58
CA ARG A 88 8.86 5.65 -13.40
C ARG A 88 9.82 6.37 -12.45
N LEU A 89 10.23 5.74 -11.35
CA LEU A 89 11.21 6.31 -10.43
C LEU A 89 12.58 6.46 -11.09
N LYS A 90 13.00 5.47 -11.90
CA LYS A 90 14.22 5.51 -12.69
C LYS A 90 14.21 6.64 -13.72
N ALA A 91 13.08 6.84 -14.41
CA ALA A 91 12.92 7.93 -15.39
C ALA A 91 13.08 9.33 -14.77
N ARG A 92 12.93 9.44 -13.45
CA ARG A 92 13.15 10.67 -12.66
C ARG A 92 14.50 10.68 -11.93
N ASP A 93 15.39 9.76 -12.21
CA ASP A 93 16.68 9.58 -11.51
C ASP A 93 16.57 9.39 -9.98
N LEU A 94 15.42 8.96 -9.48
CA LEU A 94 15.20 8.75 -8.05
C LEU A 94 15.70 7.39 -7.57
N VAL A 95 15.82 6.43 -8.47
CA VAL A 95 16.43 5.11 -8.23
C VAL A 95 17.38 4.74 -9.36
N ALA A 96 18.40 3.94 -9.01
CA ALA A 96 19.32 3.33 -9.96
C ALA A 96 19.13 1.81 -10.00
N ILE A 97 19.29 1.23 -11.18
CA ILE A 97 19.20 -0.21 -11.41
C ILE A 97 20.60 -0.74 -11.75
N SER A 98 21.02 -1.78 -11.06
CA SER A 98 22.30 -2.46 -11.28
C SER A 98 22.12 -3.98 -11.27
N LYS A 99 23.11 -4.70 -11.75
CA LYS A 99 23.17 -6.14 -11.56
C LYS A 99 23.65 -6.49 -10.15
N ASP A 100 23.17 -7.60 -9.61
CA ASP A 100 23.66 -8.12 -8.34
C ASP A 100 25.14 -8.57 -8.52
N PRO A 101 26.06 -8.11 -7.67
CA PRO A 101 27.45 -8.53 -7.72
C PRO A 101 27.65 -10.04 -7.52
N ALA A 102 26.77 -10.70 -6.77
CA ALA A 102 26.82 -12.12 -6.46
C ALA A 102 26.10 -12.98 -7.51
N ASP A 103 25.08 -12.45 -8.17
CA ASP A 103 24.31 -13.13 -9.23
C ASP A 103 23.94 -12.14 -10.34
N GLY A 104 24.75 -12.06 -11.36
CA GLY A 104 24.57 -11.12 -12.49
C GLY A 104 23.26 -11.28 -13.27
N ARG A 105 22.44 -12.32 -12.96
CA ARG A 105 21.09 -12.49 -13.51
C ARG A 105 20.03 -11.71 -12.72
N LYS A 106 20.33 -11.32 -11.47
CA LYS A 106 19.44 -10.56 -10.61
C LYS A 106 19.63 -9.06 -10.83
N VAL A 107 18.53 -8.36 -10.81
CA VAL A 107 18.47 -6.89 -10.90
C VAL A 107 18.25 -6.34 -9.50
N ILE A 108 19.08 -5.38 -9.11
CA ILE A 108 19.05 -4.71 -7.82
C ILE A 108 18.71 -3.24 -8.03
N ILE A 109 17.76 -2.75 -7.26
CA ILE A 109 17.30 -1.36 -7.25
C ILE A 109 17.86 -0.66 -6.00
N GLY A 110 18.44 0.51 -6.17
CA GLY A 110 18.94 1.36 -5.08
C GLY A 110 18.38 2.77 -5.20
N ILE A 111 18.17 3.44 -4.07
CA ILE A 111 17.82 4.85 -4.06
C ILE A 111 19.05 5.69 -4.43
N THR A 112 18.84 6.78 -5.18
CA THR A 112 19.88 7.77 -5.53
C THR A 112 19.93 8.92 -4.51
N ASP A 113 20.94 9.77 -4.61
CA ASP A 113 21.00 11.01 -3.80
C ASP A 113 19.81 11.93 -4.10
N ALA A 114 19.36 12.00 -5.35
CA ALA A 114 18.15 12.73 -5.72
C ALA A 114 16.89 12.13 -5.06
N GLY A 115 16.81 10.80 -4.99
CA GLY A 115 15.74 10.10 -4.28
C GLY A 115 15.76 10.38 -2.76
N LEU A 116 16.94 10.41 -2.15
CA LEU A 116 17.11 10.77 -0.73
C LEU A 116 16.68 12.21 -0.46
N THR A 117 17.14 13.16 -1.27
CA THR A 117 16.75 14.58 -1.17
C THR A 117 15.25 14.77 -1.32
N LEU A 118 14.60 14.05 -2.25
CA LEU A 118 13.15 14.07 -2.38
C LEU A 118 12.48 13.58 -1.09
N LEU A 119 12.95 12.48 -0.49
CA LEU A 119 12.39 11.97 0.76
C LEU A 119 12.51 12.95 1.93
N GLU A 120 13.61 13.70 2.04
CA GLU A 120 13.77 14.73 3.08
C GLU A 120 12.65 15.78 3.01
N THR A 121 12.25 16.16 1.81
CA THR A 121 11.14 17.09 1.57
C THR A 121 9.77 16.45 1.78
N MET A 122 9.65 15.17 1.42
CA MET A 122 8.35 14.49 1.37
C MET A 122 7.92 13.86 2.69
N VAL A 123 8.87 13.40 3.51
CA VAL A 123 8.55 12.75 4.80
C VAL A 123 7.72 13.64 5.73
N PRO A 124 8.05 14.92 5.95
CA PRO A 124 7.21 15.81 6.78
C PRO A 124 5.78 15.95 6.24
N ARG A 125 5.61 15.98 4.93
CA ARG A 125 4.30 16.06 4.26
C ARG A 125 3.51 14.76 4.39
N ALA A 126 4.17 13.62 4.31
CA ALA A 126 3.56 12.31 4.53
C ALA A 126 3.10 12.13 6.00
N VAL A 127 3.88 12.66 6.95
CA VAL A 127 3.47 12.72 8.36
C VAL A 127 2.21 13.56 8.53
N GLN A 128 2.15 14.74 7.88
CA GLN A 128 0.94 15.57 7.88
C GLN A 128 -0.24 14.85 7.22
N ALA A 129 -0.04 14.18 6.09
CA ALA A 129 -1.10 13.40 5.45
C ALA A 129 -1.64 12.28 6.36
N THR A 130 -0.79 11.67 7.18
CA THR A 130 -1.22 10.69 8.19
C THR A 130 -2.07 11.36 9.26
N ALA A 131 -1.65 12.51 9.79
CA ALA A 131 -2.41 13.29 10.76
C ALA A 131 -3.78 13.68 10.22
N ASP A 132 -3.84 14.20 9.00
CA ASP A 132 -5.09 14.63 8.34
C ASP A 132 -6.03 13.43 8.06
N THR A 133 -5.45 12.27 7.75
CA THR A 133 -6.22 11.03 7.55
C THR A 133 -6.91 10.60 8.85
N LEU A 134 -6.20 10.73 9.97
CA LEU A 134 -6.67 10.33 11.30
C LEU A 134 -7.46 11.42 12.02
N ASP A 135 -7.58 12.63 11.45
CA ASP A 135 -8.23 13.77 12.08
C ASP A 135 -9.65 13.49 12.61
N PRO A 136 -10.54 12.74 11.90
CA PRO A 136 -11.86 12.39 12.40
C PRO A 136 -11.89 11.53 13.66
N LEU A 137 -10.76 10.95 14.05
CA LEU A 137 -10.66 9.96 15.14
C LEU A 137 -10.13 10.61 16.42
N ASN A 138 -10.71 10.22 17.56
CA ASN A 138 -10.14 10.55 18.86
C ASN A 138 -8.82 9.76 19.14
N PRO A 139 -8.01 10.14 20.15
CA PRO A 139 -6.73 9.48 20.42
C PRO A 139 -6.81 7.96 20.62
N ALA A 140 -7.84 7.47 21.30
CA ALA A 140 -8.01 6.04 21.56
C ALA A 140 -8.34 5.27 20.27
N GLU A 141 -9.21 5.83 19.43
CA GLU A 141 -9.56 5.28 18.11
C GLU A 141 -8.36 5.23 17.18
N ARG A 142 -7.49 6.25 17.18
CA ARG A 142 -6.25 6.27 16.38
C ARG A 142 -5.33 5.12 16.75
N VAL A 143 -5.12 4.90 18.04
CA VAL A 143 -4.29 3.78 18.55
C VAL A 143 -4.92 2.44 18.17
N ALA A 144 -6.22 2.28 18.40
CA ALA A 144 -6.94 1.05 18.09
C ALA A 144 -6.91 0.74 16.58
N LEU A 145 -7.14 1.75 15.73
CA LEU A 145 -7.10 1.59 14.27
C LEU A 145 -5.72 1.12 13.79
N LEU A 146 -4.64 1.79 14.21
CA LEU A 146 -3.29 1.44 13.78
C LEU A 146 -2.90 0.03 14.24
N TYR A 147 -3.24 -0.33 15.48
CA TYR A 147 -3.03 -1.68 16.00
C TYR A 147 -3.80 -2.73 15.19
N THR A 148 -5.09 -2.48 14.93
CA THR A 148 -5.95 -3.42 14.21
C THR A 148 -5.50 -3.58 12.75
N LEU A 149 -5.14 -2.49 12.07
CA LEU A 149 -4.63 -2.54 10.71
C LEU A 149 -3.32 -3.34 10.60
N ARG A 150 -2.39 -3.23 11.57
CA ARG A 150 -1.17 -4.04 11.58
C ARG A 150 -1.50 -5.53 11.67
N LYS A 151 -2.43 -5.92 12.55
CA LYS A 151 -2.90 -7.31 12.65
C LYS A 151 -3.53 -7.80 11.35
N LEU A 152 -4.41 -6.99 10.73
CA LEU A 152 -5.07 -7.35 9.47
C LEU A 152 -4.08 -7.47 8.31
N ALA A 153 -3.01 -6.66 8.30
CA ALA A 153 -1.96 -6.68 7.30
C ALA A 153 -0.86 -7.74 7.59
N ASP A 154 -1.02 -8.56 8.66
CA ASP A 154 -0.05 -9.57 9.09
C ASP A 154 1.35 -9.00 9.32
N LEU A 155 1.43 -7.76 9.82
CA LEU A 155 2.70 -7.08 10.08
C LEU A 155 3.27 -7.36 11.48
N ASP A 156 2.46 -7.88 12.40
CA ASP A 156 2.86 -8.23 13.77
C ASP A 156 3.31 -9.70 13.90
N GLY A 157 3.28 -10.46 12.82
CA GLY A 157 3.47 -11.92 12.77
C GLY A 157 4.86 -12.36 12.33
N LYS A 158 5.94 -11.71 12.83
CA LYS A 158 7.31 -12.30 12.76
C LYS A 158 8.19 -11.75 13.85
#